data_63f6265c41f33b359da4548fe7bda528
#
_entry.id   63f6265c41f33b359da4548fe7bda528
#
_cell.length_a   1.000
_cell.length_b   1.000
_cell.length_c   1.000
_cell.angle_alpha   90.00
_cell.angle_beta   90.00
_cell.angle_gamma   90.00
#
_symmetry.space_group_name_H-M   'P 1'
#
loop_
_entity.id
_entity.type
_entity.pdbx_description
1 polymer ?
#
loop_
_entity_poly.entity_id
_entity_poly.type
_entity_poly.pdbx_seq_one_letter_code
_entity_poly.pdbx_strand_id
1 'polypeptide(L)'
;MKKQISFRQYRTMDLFLFTALLCGCEALITLGATRWFPGEPYTLSITPAVTAIVMVRWGIFAAIPAVFGAGVFCLASGAALPQYFIYCVGNLASLLLTRFLCGEGWKRLHSSVLLAMLYGLLTALLMQLGRFALALVMGGSLRVCVGFVSTDTLSTLFAVLIIWIARRLDGMLEEQRHYLHRVAEEMERERLSPWDGEA
;
A
#
# COMPACT_ATOMS: atom_id res chain seq x y z
N MET A 1 12.33 -32.39 -11.41
CA MET A 1 11.60 -31.33 -12.15
C MET A 1 11.21 -30.24 -11.17
N LYS A 2 11.86 -29.06 -11.16
CA LYS A 2 11.41 -27.89 -10.39
C LYS A 2 10.14 -27.37 -11.05
N LYS A 3 8.99 -27.44 -10.36
CA LYS A 3 7.73 -26.85 -10.81
C LYS A 3 7.95 -25.34 -10.97
N GLN A 4 8.01 -24.84 -12.18
CA GLN A 4 8.05 -23.38 -12.42
C GLN A 4 6.72 -22.80 -11.97
N ILE A 5 6.77 -21.93 -10.97
CA ILE A 5 5.59 -21.21 -10.46
C ILE A 5 5.12 -20.28 -11.58
N SER A 6 3.84 -20.38 -11.95
CA SER A 6 3.24 -19.49 -12.94
C SER A 6 3.25 -18.04 -12.42
N PHE A 7 3.45 -17.06 -13.32
CA PHE A 7 3.39 -15.63 -12.98
C PHE A 7 2.08 -15.23 -12.26
N ARG A 8 0.96 -15.86 -12.63
CA ARG A 8 -0.33 -15.66 -11.96
C ARG A 8 -0.32 -16.17 -10.51
N GLN A 9 0.26 -17.34 -10.28
CA GLN A 9 0.40 -17.91 -8.94
C GLN A 9 1.29 -17.03 -8.07
N TYR A 10 2.42 -16.58 -8.60
CA TYR A 10 3.32 -15.67 -7.90
C TYR A 10 2.60 -14.37 -7.48
N ARG A 11 1.88 -13.72 -8.42
CA ARG A 11 1.09 -12.52 -8.11
C ARG A 11 0.07 -12.76 -7.00
N THR A 12 -0.68 -13.88 -7.08
CA THR A 12 -1.70 -14.20 -6.07
C THR A 12 -1.07 -14.41 -4.70
N MET A 13 0.06 -15.12 -4.63
CA MET A 13 0.78 -15.35 -3.38
C MET A 13 1.33 -14.04 -2.79
N ASP A 14 1.92 -13.18 -3.61
CA ASP A 14 2.47 -11.89 -3.19
C ASP A 14 1.35 -10.96 -2.67
N LEU A 15 0.23 -10.85 -3.40
CA LEU A 15 -0.94 -10.09 -2.97
C LEU A 15 -1.55 -10.63 -1.68
N PHE A 16 -1.65 -11.96 -1.56
CA PHE A 16 -2.16 -12.59 -0.34
C PHE A 16 -1.25 -12.29 0.85
N LEU A 17 0.07 -12.42 0.67
CA LEU A 17 1.05 -12.15 1.74
C LEU A 17 0.97 -10.69 2.21
N PHE A 18 1.01 -9.72 1.29
CA PHE A 18 0.89 -8.29 1.63
C PHE A 18 -0.43 -7.97 2.31
N THR A 19 -1.54 -8.54 1.80
CA THR A 19 -2.86 -8.29 2.37
C THR A 19 -3.02 -8.93 3.75
N ALA A 20 -2.55 -10.16 3.94
CA ALA A 20 -2.60 -10.84 5.23
C ALA A 20 -1.74 -10.13 6.29
N LEU A 21 -0.52 -9.73 5.92
CA LEU A 21 0.36 -8.96 6.78
C LEU A 21 -0.27 -7.61 7.15
N LEU A 22 -0.82 -6.90 6.16
CA LEU A 22 -1.55 -5.66 6.39
C LEU A 22 -2.70 -5.84 7.37
N CYS A 23 -3.57 -6.83 7.14
CA CYS A 23 -4.73 -7.09 8.00
C CYS A 23 -4.31 -7.40 9.44
N GLY A 24 -3.26 -8.20 9.63
CA GLY A 24 -2.74 -8.50 10.97
C GLY A 24 -2.19 -7.26 11.67
N CYS A 25 -1.35 -6.49 11.00
CA CYS A 25 -0.79 -5.26 11.56
C CYS A 25 -1.87 -4.19 11.81
N GLU A 26 -2.81 -4.02 10.89
CA GLU A 26 -3.91 -3.04 11.02
C GLU A 26 -4.79 -3.38 12.23
N ALA A 27 -5.14 -4.66 12.40
CA ALA A 27 -5.89 -5.12 13.58
C ALA A 27 -5.14 -4.81 14.89
N LEU A 28 -3.85 -5.14 14.96
CA LEU A 28 -3.03 -4.89 16.14
C LEU A 28 -2.90 -3.40 16.47
N ILE A 29 -2.66 -2.57 15.45
CA ILE A 29 -2.53 -1.12 15.62
C ILE A 29 -3.86 -0.53 16.10
N THR A 30 -4.97 -0.88 15.45
CA THR A 30 -6.28 -0.33 15.77
C THR A 30 -6.76 -0.78 17.15
N LEU A 31 -6.60 -2.07 17.48
CA LEU A 31 -6.95 -2.58 18.83
C LEU A 31 -6.05 -1.97 19.91
N GLY A 32 -4.77 -1.80 19.63
CA GLY A 32 -3.83 -1.13 20.53
C GLY A 32 -4.21 0.33 20.75
N ALA A 33 -4.49 1.07 19.68
CA ALA A 33 -4.89 2.47 19.75
C ALA A 33 -6.19 2.65 20.56
N THR A 34 -7.21 1.85 20.27
CA THR A 34 -8.50 1.92 20.99
C THR A 34 -8.39 1.53 22.46
N ARG A 35 -7.46 0.66 22.83
CA ARG A 35 -7.29 0.19 24.20
C ARG A 35 -6.42 1.11 25.06
N TRP A 36 -5.35 1.64 24.49
CA TRP A 36 -4.37 2.46 25.24
C TRP A 36 -4.64 3.96 25.15
N PHE A 37 -5.32 4.40 24.10
CA PHE A 37 -5.62 5.82 23.86
C PHE A 37 -7.12 6.03 23.57
N PRO A 38 -8.02 5.59 24.47
CA PRO A 38 -9.46 5.75 24.26
C PRO A 38 -9.82 7.23 24.27
N GLY A 39 -10.46 7.68 23.20
CA GLY A 39 -10.94 9.08 23.09
C GLY A 39 -10.00 10.03 22.36
N GLU A 40 -8.80 9.60 21.97
CA GLU A 40 -7.94 10.43 21.14
C GLU A 40 -8.48 10.52 19.70
N PRO A 41 -8.50 11.73 19.11
CA PRO A 41 -9.07 11.94 17.78
C PRO A 41 -8.18 11.45 16.64
N TYR A 42 -6.98 10.93 16.95
CA TYR A 42 -6.01 10.51 15.94
C TYR A 42 -6.19 9.05 15.57
N THR A 43 -6.15 8.78 14.27
CA THR A 43 -6.13 7.42 13.73
C THR A 43 -4.73 7.09 13.21
N LEU A 44 -4.31 5.86 13.40
CA LEU A 44 -3.08 5.32 12.84
C LEU A 44 -3.41 4.09 12.00
N SER A 45 -3.07 4.15 10.72
CA SER A 45 -3.28 3.08 9.75
C SER A 45 -2.05 2.95 8.85
N ILE A 46 -1.64 1.73 8.58
CA ILE A 46 -0.57 1.44 7.60
C ILE A 46 -1.13 1.10 6.23
N THR A 47 -2.45 1.08 6.08
CA THR A 47 -3.14 0.77 4.82
C THR A 47 -2.64 1.63 3.65
N PRO A 48 -2.43 2.97 3.77
CA PRO A 48 -1.91 3.77 2.66
C PRO A 48 -0.51 3.34 2.21
N ALA A 49 0.37 3.00 3.16
CA ALA A 49 1.73 2.58 2.86
C ALA A 49 1.77 1.26 2.07
N VAL A 50 1.08 0.23 2.58
CA VAL A 50 1.06 -1.09 1.93
C VAL A 50 0.34 -1.01 0.58
N THR A 51 -0.74 -0.25 0.48
CA THR A 51 -1.44 -0.02 -0.81
C THR A 51 -0.51 0.65 -1.82
N ALA A 52 0.28 1.65 -1.41
CA ALA A 52 1.24 2.33 -2.27
C ALA A 52 2.30 1.35 -2.79
N ILE A 53 2.88 0.51 -1.94
CA ILE A 53 3.85 -0.52 -2.32
C ILE A 53 3.23 -1.49 -3.33
N VAL A 54 2.07 -2.05 -3.02
CA VAL A 54 1.39 -3.01 -3.90
C VAL A 54 0.97 -2.36 -5.23
N MET A 55 0.66 -1.06 -5.23
CA MET A 55 0.32 -0.31 -6.44
C MET A 55 1.51 -0.19 -7.41
N VAL A 56 2.73 0.01 -6.90
CA VAL A 56 3.95 -0.02 -7.73
C VAL A 56 4.18 -1.42 -8.29
N ARG A 57 4.00 -2.46 -7.47
CA ARG A 57 4.27 -3.86 -7.83
C ARG A 57 3.24 -4.44 -8.82
N TRP A 58 1.96 -4.17 -8.59
CA TRP A 58 0.84 -4.86 -9.25
C TRP A 58 -0.23 -3.92 -9.81
N GLY A 59 -0.01 -2.62 -9.78
CA GLY A 59 -0.94 -1.62 -10.33
C GLY A 59 -2.30 -1.68 -9.64
N ILE A 60 -3.36 -1.83 -10.44
CA ILE A 60 -4.76 -1.79 -9.97
C ILE A 60 -5.12 -2.87 -8.94
N PHE A 61 -4.35 -3.96 -8.86
CA PHE A 61 -4.57 -4.99 -7.85
C PHE A 61 -4.33 -4.51 -6.42
N ALA A 62 -3.76 -3.31 -6.24
CA ALA A 62 -3.68 -2.62 -4.95
C ALA A 62 -5.06 -2.30 -4.35
N ALA A 63 -6.14 -2.40 -5.13
CA ALA A 63 -7.52 -2.36 -4.62
C ALA A 63 -7.76 -3.39 -3.52
N ILE A 64 -7.12 -4.57 -3.62
CA ILE A 64 -7.31 -5.67 -2.66
C ILE A 64 -6.85 -5.24 -1.25
N PRO A 65 -5.56 -4.91 -1.01
CA PRO A 65 -5.13 -4.46 0.31
C PRO A 65 -5.81 -3.16 0.74
N ALA A 66 -6.16 -2.24 -0.17
CA ALA A 66 -6.87 -1.00 0.18
C ALA A 66 -8.24 -1.26 0.82
N VAL A 67 -9.01 -2.20 0.26
CA VAL A 67 -10.34 -2.57 0.76
C VAL A 67 -10.25 -3.43 2.02
N PHE A 68 -9.38 -4.46 2.02
CA PHE A 68 -9.26 -5.35 3.17
C PHE A 68 -8.68 -4.64 4.39
N GLY A 69 -7.65 -3.79 4.23
CA GLY A 69 -7.11 -2.99 5.32
C GLY A 69 -8.15 -2.06 5.92
N ALA A 70 -8.93 -1.36 5.08
CA ALA A 70 -10.03 -0.53 5.53
C ALA A 70 -11.12 -1.34 6.26
N GLY A 71 -11.46 -2.51 5.75
CA GLY A 71 -12.44 -3.40 6.39
C GLY A 71 -12.00 -3.85 7.78
N VAL A 72 -10.73 -4.25 7.92
CA VAL A 72 -10.15 -4.65 9.22
C VAL A 72 -10.09 -3.47 10.19
N PHE A 73 -9.68 -2.28 9.72
CA PHE A 73 -9.71 -1.05 10.52
C PHE A 73 -11.12 -0.78 11.07
N CYS A 74 -12.14 -0.81 10.20
CA CYS A 74 -13.53 -0.60 10.61
C CYS A 74 -14.02 -1.66 11.61
N LEU A 75 -13.65 -2.93 11.39
CA LEU A 75 -14.01 -4.03 12.27
C LEU A 75 -13.37 -3.86 13.65
N ALA A 76 -12.08 -3.57 13.70
CA ALA A 76 -11.33 -3.42 14.95
C ALA A 76 -11.71 -2.16 15.74
N SER A 77 -12.12 -1.08 15.04
CA SER A 77 -12.61 0.16 15.66
C SER A 77 -14.09 0.13 16.07
N GLY A 78 -14.83 -0.94 15.75
CA GLY A 78 -16.26 -1.02 16.01
C GLY A 78 -17.10 -0.04 15.17
N ALA A 79 -16.66 0.25 13.95
CA ALA A 79 -17.30 1.21 13.06
C ALA A 79 -18.72 0.78 12.65
N ALA A 80 -19.62 1.77 12.42
CA ALA A 80 -20.95 1.52 11.88
C ALA A 80 -20.91 1.17 10.38
N LEU A 81 -21.91 0.47 9.87
CA LEU A 81 -21.99 0.03 8.46
C LEU A 81 -21.73 1.15 7.43
N PRO A 82 -22.25 2.38 7.57
CA PRO A 82 -21.93 3.45 6.63
C PRO A 82 -20.43 3.77 6.55
N GLN A 83 -19.71 3.64 7.67
CA GLN A 83 -18.26 3.90 7.71
C GLN A 83 -17.48 2.84 6.91
N TYR A 84 -17.91 1.58 6.90
CA TYR A 84 -17.30 0.56 6.03
C TYR A 84 -17.35 0.97 4.57
N PHE A 85 -18.48 1.48 4.11
CA PHE A 85 -18.61 1.95 2.74
C PHE A 85 -17.66 3.12 2.45
N ILE A 86 -17.64 4.13 3.34
CA ILE A 86 -16.79 5.31 3.20
C ILE A 86 -15.30 4.90 3.15
N TYR A 87 -14.85 4.04 4.06
CA TYR A 87 -13.45 3.63 4.14
C TYR A 87 -13.04 2.70 2.99
N CYS A 88 -13.81 1.63 2.74
CA CYS A 88 -13.47 0.65 1.70
C CYS A 88 -13.50 1.27 0.30
N VAL A 89 -14.55 2.03 -0.02
CA VAL A 89 -14.68 2.63 -1.35
C VAL A 89 -13.84 3.89 -1.48
N GLY A 90 -13.77 4.72 -0.42
CA GLY A 90 -12.97 5.94 -0.41
C GLY A 90 -11.48 5.68 -0.62
N ASN A 91 -10.95 4.60 -0.05
CA ASN A 91 -9.54 4.23 -0.24
C ASN A 91 -9.19 3.91 -1.70
N LEU A 92 -10.17 3.49 -2.52
CA LEU A 92 -9.94 3.21 -3.94
C LEU A 92 -9.57 4.47 -4.74
N ALA A 93 -9.83 5.67 -4.21
CA ALA A 93 -9.42 6.92 -4.86
C ALA A 93 -7.90 6.99 -5.07
N SER A 94 -7.10 6.35 -4.22
CA SER A 94 -5.64 6.27 -4.38
C SER A 94 -5.22 5.57 -5.67
N LEU A 95 -6.05 4.68 -6.22
CA LEU A 95 -5.76 3.97 -7.48
C LEU A 95 -5.65 4.90 -8.70
N LEU A 96 -6.10 6.14 -8.59
CA LEU A 96 -5.86 7.15 -9.63
C LEU A 96 -4.36 7.34 -9.90
N LEU A 97 -3.51 7.11 -8.89
CA LEU A 97 -2.06 7.17 -9.05
C LEU A 97 -1.48 6.06 -9.93
N THR A 98 -2.22 4.99 -10.20
CA THR A 98 -1.77 3.95 -11.14
C THR A 98 -1.47 4.52 -12.52
N ARG A 99 -2.19 5.59 -12.92
CA ARG A 99 -1.94 6.30 -14.19
C ARG A 99 -0.56 6.97 -14.20
N PHE A 100 -0.11 7.49 -13.07
CA PHE A 100 1.23 8.05 -12.92
C PHE A 100 2.33 6.98 -13.01
N LEU A 101 2.05 5.76 -12.56
CA LEU A 101 3.00 4.63 -12.59
C LEU A 101 3.09 3.97 -13.97
N CYS A 102 2.16 4.25 -14.89
CA CYS A 102 2.21 3.71 -16.25
C CYS A 102 3.51 4.15 -16.96
N GLY A 103 4.13 3.22 -17.67
CA GLY A 103 5.39 3.44 -18.35
C GLY A 103 6.59 3.46 -17.39
N GLU A 104 7.36 4.54 -17.38
CA GLU A 104 8.59 4.64 -16.57
C GLU A 104 8.41 5.31 -15.21
N GLY A 105 7.18 5.54 -14.77
CA GLY A 105 6.90 6.22 -13.50
C GLY A 105 7.55 5.54 -12.29
N TRP A 106 7.55 4.21 -12.24
CA TRP A 106 8.17 3.43 -11.17
C TRP A 106 9.70 3.60 -11.12
N LYS A 107 10.39 3.74 -12.27
CA LYS A 107 11.84 4.00 -12.31
C LYS A 107 12.19 5.35 -11.68
N ARG A 108 11.35 6.36 -11.91
CA ARG A 108 11.51 7.69 -11.29
C ARG A 108 11.32 7.66 -9.78
N LEU A 109 10.37 6.84 -9.29
CA LEU A 109 10.18 6.61 -7.86
C LEU A 109 11.42 6.00 -7.21
N HIS A 110 12.04 5.03 -7.88
CA HIS A 110 13.26 4.40 -7.37
C HIS A 110 14.47 5.36 -7.40
N SER A 111 14.59 6.22 -8.41
CA SER A 111 15.72 7.14 -8.57
C SER A 111 15.66 8.36 -7.63
N SER A 112 14.46 8.89 -7.31
CA SER A 112 14.27 10.11 -6.54
C SER A 112 13.61 9.87 -5.19
N VAL A 113 14.33 10.22 -4.09
CA VAL A 113 13.79 10.15 -2.72
C VAL A 113 12.55 11.04 -2.57
N LEU A 114 12.65 12.28 -3.06
CA LEU A 114 11.56 13.24 -2.95
C LEU A 114 10.30 12.75 -3.66
N LEU A 115 10.45 12.15 -4.84
CA LEU A 115 9.32 11.65 -5.60
C LEU A 115 8.67 10.44 -4.92
N ALA A 116 9.46 9.56 -4.30
CA ALA A 116 8.95 8.43 -3.52
C ALA A 116 8.17 8.91 -2.29
N MET A 117 8.70 9.89 -1.55
CA MET A 117 8.00 10.48 -0.41
C MET A 117 6.70 11.19 -0.83
N LEU A 118 6.75 11.96 -1.92
CA LEU A 118 5.57 12.62 -2.49
C LEU A 118 4.52 11.60 -2.94
N TYR A 119 4.94 10.50 -3.52
CA TYR A 119 4.04 9.42 -3.92
C TYR A 119 3.32 8.79 -2.71
N GLY A 120 4.04 8.51 -1.61
CA GLY A 120 3.44 8.04 -0.36
C GLY A 120 2.45 9.04 0.22
N LEU A 121 2.82 10.32 0.24
CA LEU A 121 1.96 11.43 0.66
C LEU A 121 0.67 11.50 -0.19
N LEU A 122 0.80 11.51 -1.52
CA LEU A 122 -0.33 11.58 -2.43
C LEU A 122 -1.25 10.37 -2.32
N THR A 123 -0.70 9.17 -2.09
CA THR A 123 -1.52 7.96 -1.86
C THR A 123 -2.41 8.15 -0.64
N ALA A 124 -1.85 8.58 0.49
CA ALA A 124 -2.60 8.82 1.72
C ALA A 124 -3.64 9.94 1.54
N LEU A 125 -3.25 11.07 0.94
CA LEU A 125 -4.15 12.20 0.69
C LEU A 125 -5.32 11.83 -0.22
N LEU A 126 -5.09 11.06 -1.29
CA LEU A 126 -6.18 10.62 -2.17
C LEU A 126 -7.16 9.68 -1.47
N MET A 127 -6.68 8.80 -0.57
CA MET A 127 -7.56 8.00 0.27
C MET A 127 -8.43 8.88 1.17
N GLN A 128 -7.84 9.87 1.83
CA GLN A 128 -8.55 10.80 2.70
C GLN A 128 -9.57 11.64 1.92
N LEU A 129 -9.20 12.15 0.75
CA LEU A 129 -10.10 12.89 -0.14
C LEU A 129 -11.25 12.02 -0.67
N GLY A 130 -10.97 10.75 -0.96
CA GLY A 130 -12.00 9.79 -1.35
C GLY A 130 -13.02 9.55 -0.24
N ARG A 131 -12.55 9.35 1.00
CA ARG A 131 -13.42 9.22 2.18
C ARG A 131 -14.21 10.50 2.44
N PHE A 132 -13.57 11.67 2.36
CA PHE A 132 -14.20 12.97 2.47
C PHE A 132 -15.34 13.14 1.48
N ALA A 133 -15.08 12.88 0.19
CA ALA A 133 -16.08 13.02 -0.87
C ALA A 133 -17.27 12.08 -0.65
N LEU A 134 -17.02 10.82 -0.31
CA LEU A 134 -18.10 9.85 -0.03
C LEU A 134 -18.90 10.22 1.20
N ALA A 135 -18.26 10.69 2.26
CA ALA A 135 -18.95 11.15 3.46
C ALA A 135 -19.89 12.33 3.17
N LEU A 136 -19.49 13.28 2.30
CA LEU A 136 -20.34 14.38 1.83
C LEU A 136 -21.55 13.85 1.04
N VAL A 137 -21.31 12.95 0.08
CA VAL A 137 -22.39 12.36 -0.74
C VAL A 137 -23.39 11.60 0.13
N MET A 138 -22.94 10.99 1.22
CA MET A 138 -23.81 10.29 2.17
C MET A 138 -24.50 11.23 3.18
N GLY A 139 -24.41 12.55 3.01
CA GLY A 139 -25.07 13.53 3.85
C GLY A 139 -24.34 13.85 5.16
N GLY A 140 -23.05 13.50 5.26
CA GLY A 140 -22.22 13.86 6.40
C GLY A 140 -22.06 15.39 6.53
N SER A 141 -22.05 15.89 7.77
CA SER A 141 -21.75 17.31 7.99
C SER A 141 -20.31 17.65 7.59
N LEU A 142 -20.06 18.84 7.09
CA LEU A 142 -18.72 19.28 6.66
C LEU A 142 -17.67 19.09 7.78
N ARG A 143 -18.04 19.32 9.03
CA ARG A 143 -17.15 19.09 10.19
C ARG A 143 -16.69 17.64 10.31
N VAL A 144 -17.61 16.70 10.14
CA VAL A 144 -17.29 15.25 10.16
C VAL A 144 -16.43 14.87 8.98
N CYS A 145 -16.74 15.40 7.78
CA CYS A 145 -15.97 15.13 6.57
C CYS A 145 -14.52 15.63 6.67
N VAL A 146 -14.30 16.84 7.21
CA VAL A 146 -12.95 17.38 7.47
C VAL A 146 -12.20 16.51 8.50
N GLY A 147 -12.92 15.90 9.45
CA GLY A 147 -12.35 14.95 10.40
C GLY A 147 -11.57 13.82 9.72
N PHE A 148 -12.05 13.27 8.60
CA PHE A 148 -11.35 12.21 7.87
C PHE A 148 -9.97 12.62 7.33
N VAL A 149 -9.74 13.90 7.12
CA VAL A 149 -8.45 14.41 6.66
C VAL A 149 -7.56 14.78 7.86
N SER A 150 -8.11 15.47 8.86
CA SER A 150 -7.32 16.00 9.97
C SER A 150 -6.86 14.94 10.97
N THR A 151 -7.68 13.91 11.22
CA THR A 151 -7.35 12.85 12.19
C THR A 151 -6.35 11.83 11.67
N ASP A 152 -6.17 11.73 10.35
CA ASP A 152 -5.35 10.70 9.69
C ASP A 152 -3.92 11.19 9.33
N THR A 153 -3.48 12.28 9.95
CA THR A 153 -2.15 12.86 9.71
C THR A 153 -1.02 11.90 10.06
N LEU A 154 -1.16 11.15 11.16
CA LEU A 154 -0.18 10.14 11.57
C LEU A 154 -0.04 9.04 10.52
N SER A 155 -1.14 8.53 9.99
CA SER A 155 -1.13 7.54 8.90
C SER A 155 -0.39 8.05 7.67
N THR A 156 -0.55 9.33 7.35
CA THR A 156 0.15 9.99 6.24
C THR A 156 1.65 10.03 6.48
N LEU A 157 2.09 10.42 7.67
CA LEU A 157 3.52 10.45 8.04
C LEU A 157 4.13 9.04 7.98
N PHE A 158 3.42 8.04 8.51
CA PHE A 158 3.85 6.64 8.44
C PHE A 158 3.93 6.13 7.00
N ALA A 159 2.97 6.51 6.14
CA ALA A 159 3.01 6.13 4.73
C ALA A 159 4.27 6.68 4.03
N VAL A 160 4.59 7.96 4.25
CA VAL A 160 5.80 8.58 3.71
C VAL A 160 7.08 7.88 4.22
N LEU A 161 7.14 7.61 5.53
CA LEU A 161 8.30 6.95 6.16
C LEU A 161 8.49 5.52 5.62
N ILE A 162 7.42 4.73 5.57
CA ILE A 162 7.47 3.34 5.09
C ILE A 162 7.88 3.30 3.61
N ILE A 163 7.36 4.18 2.77
CA ILE A 163 7.75 4.26 1.35
C ILE A 163 9.21 4.68 1.20
N TRP A 164 9.69 5.61 2.04
CA TRP A 164 11.10 6.00 2.06
C TRP A 164 12.03 4.83 2.42
N ILE A 165 11.63 4.00 3.40
CA ILE A 165 12.36 2.79 3.76
C ILE A 165 12.26 1.74 2.66
N ALA A 166 11.05 1.47 2.16
CA ALA A 166 10.79 0.47 1.12
C ALA A 166 11.59 0.73 -0.17
N ARG A 167 11.85 2.00 -0.49
CA ARG A 167 12.70 2.37 -1.63
C ARG A 167 14.12 1.83 -1.53
N ARG A 168 14.64 1.61 -0.32
CA ARG A 168 15.99 1.07 -0.10
C ARG A 168 16.07 -0.45 -0.21
N LEU A 169 14.92 -1.11 -0.25
CA LEU A 169 14.82 -2.56 -0.37
C LEU A 169 14.68 -2.94 -1.85
N ASP A 170 15.56 -3.83 -2.32
CA ASP A 170 15.54 -4.29 -3.71
C ASP A 170 14.21 -4.98 -4.04
N GLY A 171 13.67 -4.68 -5.22
CA GLY A 171 12.41 -5.24 -5.72
C GLY A 171 11.14 -4.80 -4.99
N MET A 172 11.24 -3.97 -3.92
CA MET A 172 10.05 -3.56 -3.16
C MET A 172 9.23 -2.50 -3.92
N LEU A 173 9.88 -1.48 -4.48
CA LEU A 173 9.26 -0.43 -5.30
C LEU A 173 9.61 -0.61 -6.78
N GLU A 174 9.44 -1.81 -7.30
CA GLU A 174 9.68 -2.16 -8.71
C GLU A 174 8.50 -2.95 -9.25
N GLU A 175 8.15 -2.72 -10.52
CA GLU A 175 7.14 -3.53 -11.18
C GLU A 175 7.61 -4.99 -11.27
N GLN A 176 6.80 -5.91 -10.74
CA GLN A 176 7.22 -7.31 -10.56
C GLN A 176 7.53 -8.05 -11.85
N ARG A 177 6.98 -7.63 -12.98
CA ARG A 177 7.34 -8.21 -14.28
C ARG A 177 8.81 -7.92 -14.62
N HIS A 178 9.23 -6.68 -14.44
CA HIS A 178 10.61 -6.27 -14.69
C HIS A 178 11.59 -6.90 -13.70
N TYR A 179 11.22 -6.91 -12.41
CA TYR A 179 12.02 -7.53 -11.36
C TYR A 179 12.30 -9.02 -11.64
N LEU A 180 11.26 -9.80 -11.93
CA LEU A 180 11.40 -11.23 -12.21
C LEU A 180 12.21 -11.50 -13.48
N HIS A 181 12.09 -10.66 -14.51
CA HIS A 181 12.89 -10.77 -15.73
C HIS A 181 14.36 -10.50 -15.44
N ARG A 182 14.66 -9.43 -14.70
CA ARG A 182 16.02 -9.08 -14.29
C ARG A 182 16.67 -10.21 -13.47
N VAL A 183 15.98 -10.72 -12.48
CA VAL A 183 16.49 -11.82 -11.63
C VAL A 183 16.72 -13.09 -12.45
N ALA A 184 15.85 -13.40 -13.42
CA ALA A 184 16.04 -14.55 -14.31
C ALA A 184 17.28 -14.39 -15.20
N GLU A 185 17.52 -13.20 -15.74
CA GLU A 185 18.72 -12.89 -16.54
C GLU A 185 20.00 -12.95 -15.70
N GLU A 186 19.97 -12.43 -14.46
CA GLU A 186 21.09 -12.49 -13.53
C GLU A 186 21.46 -13.95 -13.20
N MET A 187 20.49 -14.80 -12.88
CA MET A 187 20.71 -16.21 -12.62
C MET A 187 21.23 -16.96 -13.84
N GLU A 188 20.81 -16.58 -15.06
CA GLU A 188 21.33 -17.19 -16.28
C GLU A 188 22.79 -16.78 -16.54
N ARG A 189 23.14 -15.52 -16.31
CA ARG A 189 24.53 -15.04 -16.40
C ARG A 189 25.43 -15.73 -15.39
N GLU A 190 24.99 -15.92 -14.15
CA GLU A 190 25.73 -16.67 -13.12
C GLU A 190 25.96 -18.13 -13.53
N ARG A 191 24.99 -18.76 -14.19
CA ARG A 191 25.15 -20.14 -14.70
C ARG A 191 26.10 -20.24 -15.87
N LEU A 192 26.18 -19.20 -16.69
CA LEU A 192 27.03 -19.14 -17.87
C LEU A 192 28.45 -18.62 -17.57
N SER A 193 28.63 -17.94 -16.46
CA SER A 193 29.94 -17.57 -15.94
C SER A 193 30.60 -18.82 -15.37
N PRO A 194 31.68 -19.38 -16.01
CA PRO A 194 32.41 -20.44 -15.36
C PRO A 194 32.99 -19.87 -14.08
N TRP A 195 32.73 -20.52 -12.99
CA TRP A 195 33.48 -20.29 -11.76
C TRP A 195 34.91 -20.68 -12.07
N ASP A 196 35.73 -19.69 -12.39
CA ASP A 196 37.18 -19.85 -12.40
C ASP A 196 37.60 -20.08 -10.93
N GLY A 197 37.29 -21.27 -10.47
CA GLY A 197 37.88 -21.84 -9.27
C GLY A 197 39.31 -22.21 -9.59
N GLU A 198 40.19 -21.20 -9.72
CA GLU A 198 41.62 -21.39 -9.62
C GLU A 198 42.08 -20.92 -8.26
N ALA A 199 42.57 -21.92 -7.57
CA ALA A 199 43.23 -22.01 -6.30
C ALA A 199 44.32 -20.96 -6.02
#